data_d2a7fa5ce510b9ff72029df2d7fbc7e9
#
_entry.id   d2a7fa5ce510b9ff72029df2d7fbc7e9
#
_cell.length_a   1.000
_cell.length_b   1.000
_cell.length_c   1.000
_cell.angle_alpha   90.00
_cell.angle_beta   90.00
_cell.angle_gamma   90.00
#
_symmetry.space_group_name_H-M   'P 1'
#
loop_
_entity.id
_entity.type
_entity.pdbx_description
1 polymer ?
#
loop_
_entity_poly.entity_id
_entity_poly.type
_entity_poly.pdbx_seq_one_letter_code
_entity_poly.pdbx_strand_id
1 'polypeptide(L)'
;MRVLTPITGAILLAMACANAQAMSLTEAVQSAVDQHPEINASRNSRLSADEDVKFAKGGWYPRVDLVAGYGRQKSDNTNTRFTNPDGTSNHNKETLNYTQSDLRLRQMLFDGFNTSNEVSRTEAVVNSRAYYTQATAQSVALRAIEVYLDVLKRRELVTLATNNLQAHLRVNDQIGLRSERGVGSNADLDQSTARRALAENNLYTAEVDLADAEANFFSVIGRYPDELETPVTIKGEMPASLLDARQDMLEHNPYLKSAQADVNAAEQQYEVAKSPFYPRLDAVLATGANNNTAGQVGHDNNDWQAGVELSYNLFRGGSDKARLQSDAHKINQAMDIRNNALRTLNEDLALSWNAMTNARKQTPTAREYADTSTRVRAAYQDQFGLGQRTLLDLLDSENELYNANRRYTEVRYTEEFSMYRVLANMGELLNKQRISLPPEAIAQSEVKSEARLPDMR
;
A
#
# COMPACT_ATOMS: atom_id res chain seq x y z
N MET A 1 -30.69 -2.17 -69.12
CA MET A 1 -31.54 -2.69 -68.05
C MET A 1 -30.68 -3.50 -67.11
N ARG A 2 -30.29 -2.93 -65.97
CA ARG A 2 -29.61 -3.62 -64.87
C ARG A 2 -30.48 -3.51 -63.65
N VAL A 3 -30.94 -4.66 -63.16
CA VAL A 3 -31.81 -4.81 -62.00
C VAL A 3 -30.97 -4.65 -60.72
N LEU A 4 -31.31 -3.65 -59.91
CA LEU A 4 -30.75 -3.49 -58.57
C LEU A 4 -31.59 -4.34 -57.59
N THR A 5 -30.95 -5.34 -56.96
CA THR A 5 -31.48 -6.05 -55.82
C THR A 5 -31.14 -5.31 -54.52
N PRO A 6 -32.10 -5.03 -53.59
CA PRO A 6 -31.78 -4.47 -52.28
C PRO A 6 -31.27 -5.59 -51.34
N ILE A 7 -30.05 -5.46 -50.86
CA ILE A 7 -29.49 -6.27 -49.77
C ILE A 7 -30.07 -5.72 -48.47
N THR A 8 -31.02 -6.47 -47.91
CA THR A 8 -31.57 -6.24 -46.56
C THR A 8 -30.50 -6.66 -45.55
N GLY A 9 -29.75 -5.70 -45.03
CA GLY A 9 -28.82 -5.92 -43.92
C GLY A 9 -29.60 -6.17 -42.62
N ALA A 10 -29.71 -7.42 -42.21
CA ALA A 10 -30.14 -7.77 -40.87
C ALA A 10 -29.03 -7.39 -39.90
N ILE A 11 -29.17 -6.25 -39.26
CA ILE A 11 -28.37 -5.85 -38.09
C ILE A 11 -28.85 -6.75 -36.93
N LEU A 12 -28.12 -7.85 -36.72
CA LEU A 12 -28.21 -8.61 -35.49
C LEU A 12 -27.66 -7.74 -34.36
N LEU A 13 -28.57 -7.05 -33.67
CA LEU A 13 -28.33 -6.42 -32.38
C LEU A 13 -28.10 -7.58 -31.38
N ALA A 14 -26.89 -8.06 -31.26
CA ALA A 14 -26.47 -8.89 -30.15
C ALA A 14 -26.58 -7.99 -28.89
N MET A 15 -27.74 -7.97 -28.25
CA MET A 15 -27.86 -7.59 -26.85
C MET A 15 -26.94 -8.54 -26.08
N ALA A 16 -25.73 -8.10 -25.79
CA ALA A 16 -24.94 -8.61 -24.69
C ALA A 16 -25.81 -8.35 -23.44
N CYS A 17 -26.59 -9.34 -23.04
CA CYS A 17 -27.06 -9.44 -21.67
C CYS A 17 -25.78 -9.54 -20.85
N ALA A 18 -25.26 -8.41 -20.38
CA ALA A 18 -24.38 -8.38 -19.24
C ALA A 18 -25.21 -9.01 -18.11
N ASN A 19 -25.03 -10.32 -17.89
CA ASN A 19 -25.45 -10.92 -16.64
C ASN A 19 -24.78 -10.06 -15.59
N ALA A 20 -25.56 -9.27 -14.87
CA ALA A 20 -25.12 -8.62 -13.66
C ALA A 20 -24.85 -9.75 -12.66
N GLN A 21 -23.67 -10.36 -12.81
CA GLN A 21 -23.18 -11.38 -11.89
C GLN A 21 -22.84 -10.64 -10.60
N ALA A 22 -23.41 -11.08 -9.48
CA ALA A 22 -23.11 -10.49 -8.19
C ALA A 22 -21.58 -10.54 -7.97
N MET A 23 -21.03 -9.39 -7.54
CA MET A 23 -19.58 -9.28 -7.33
C MET A 23 -19.14 -10.16 -6.16
N SER A 24 -18.19 -11.04 -6.39
CA SER A 24 -17.58 -11.83 -5.32
C SER A 24 -16.56 -11.00 -4.51
N LEU A 25 -16.29 -11.44 -3.26
CA LEU A 25 -15.28 -10.82 -2.41
C LEU A 25 -13.89 -10.82 -3.08
N THR A 26 -13.50 -11.92 -3.72
CA THR A 26 -12.22 -12.05 -4.42
C THR A 26 -12.10 -11.05 -5.57
N GLU A 27 -13.15 -10.85 -6.36
CA GLU A 27 -13.16 -9.85 -7.44
C GLU A 27 -13.07 -8.42 -6.91
N ALA A 28 -13.76 -8.11 -5.81
CA ALA A 28 -13.68 -6.81 -5.17
C ALA A 28 -12.26 -6.51 -4.67
N VAL A 29 -11.64 -7.47 -4.00
CA VAL A 29 -10.25 -7.36 -3.51
C VAL A 29 -9.27 -7.25 -4.67
N GLN A 30 -9.41 -8.07 -5.72
CA GLN A 30 -8.53 -7.99 -6.89
C GLN A 30 -8.65 -6.63 -7.59
N SER A 31 -9.88 -6.11 -7.75
CA SER A 31 -10.10 -4.77 -8.32
C SER A 31 -9.41 -3.67 -7.50
N ALA A 32 -9.49 -3.75 -6.17
CA ALA A 32 -8.79 -2.81 -5.30
C ALA A 32 -7.26 -2.94 -5.44
N VAL A 33 -6.71 -4.16 -5.45
CA VAL A 33 -5.27 -4.40 -5.59
C VAL A 33 -4.74 -3.90 -6.94
N ASP A 34 -5.52 -4.02 -8.01
CA ASP A 34 -5.10 -3.63 -9.36
C ASP A 34 -5.13 -2.11 -9.57
N GLN A 35 -6.04 -1.38 -8.91
CA GLN A 35 -6.34 0.01 -9.26
C GLN A 35 -6.07 1.03 -8.15
N HIS A 36 -5.89 0.59 -6.89
CA HIS A 36 -5.79 1.51 -5.76
C HIS A 36 -4.55 2.42 -5.86
N PRO A 37 -4.70 3.76 -5.68
CA PRO A 37 -3.60 4.72 -5.84
C PRO A 37 -2.40 4.46 -4.90
N GLU A 38 -2.62 3.97 -3.68
CA GLU A 38 -1.53 3.63 -2.74
C GLU A 38 -0.63 2.52 -3.30
N ILE A 39 -1.22 1.50 -3.94
CA ILE A 39 -0.46 0.40 -4.57
C ILE A 39 0.29 0.93 -5.78
N ASN A 40 -0.35 1.77 -6.61
CA ASN A 40 0.33 2.38 -7.75
C ASN A 40 1.50 3.27 -7.32
N ALA A 41 1.37 4.00 -6.22
CA ALA A 41 2.47 4.79 -5.65
C ALA A 41 3.63 3.89 -5.20
N SER A 42 3.36 2.77 -4.51
CA SER A 42 4.39 1.83 -4.08
C SER A 42 5.06 1.11 -5.26
N ARG A 43 4.30 0.73 -6.31
CA ARG A 43 4.84 0.19 -7.58
C ARG A 43 5.81 1.16 -8.23
N ASN A 44 5.44 2.45 -8.37
CA ASN A 44 6.32 3.46 -8.94
C ASN A 44 7.57 3.69 -8.08
N SER A 45 7.47 3.61 -6.76
CA SER A 45 8.63 3.64 -5.86
C SER A 45 9.58 2.46 -6.10
N ARG A 46 9.03 1.26 -6.36
CA ARG A 46 9.83 0.07 -6.72
C ARG A 46 10.51 0.22 -8.08
N LEU A 47 9.78 0.71 -9.10
CA LEU A 47 10.35 0.97 -10.44
C LEU A 47 11.47 2.03 -10.37
N SER A 48 11.30 3.07 -9.56
CA SER A 48 12.38 4.05 -9.31
C SER A 48 13.63 3.38 -8.73
N ALA A 49 13.47 2.49 -7.77
CA ALA A 49 14.60 1.75 -7.20
C ALA A 49 15.29 0.83 -8.22
N ASP A 50 14.54 0.26 -9.19
CA ASP A 50 15.13 -0.50 -10.29
C ASP A 50 16.04 0.37 -11.18
N GLU A 51 15.66 1.62 -11.44
CA GLU A 51 16.49 2.54 -12.18
C GLU A 51 17.73 2.99 -11.36
N ASP A 52 17.60 3.10 -10.03
CA ASP A 52 18.75 3.36 -9.14
C ASP A 52 19.79 2.23 -9.18
N VAL A 53 19.37 0.97 -9.34
CA VAL A 53 20.29 -0.15 -9.59
C VAL A 53 21.02 0.02 -10.92
N LYS A 54 20.31 0.41 -11.99
CA LYS A 54 20.94 0.66 -13.29
C LYS A 54 21.90 1.82 -13.22
N PHE A 55 21.54 2.88 -12.49
CA PHE A 55 22.43 4.02 -12.23
C PHE A 55 23.70 3.57 -11.49
N ALA A 56 23.58 2.79 -10.42
CA ALA A 56 24.73 2.25 -9.70
C ALA A 56 25.63 1.38 -10.60
N LYS A 57 25.02 0.50 -11.42
CA LYS A 57 25.73 -0.32 -12.42
C LYS A 57 26.44 0.53 -13.48
N GLY A 58 26.00 1.77 -13.71
CA GLY A 58 26.66 2.77 -14.55
C GLY A 58 28.09 3.04 -14.13
N GLY A 59 28.44 2.89 -12.84
CA GLY A 59 29.79 3.04 -12.32
C GLY A 59 30.83 2.06 -12.89
N TRP A 60 30.39 0.93 -13.47
CA TRP A 60 31.28 -0.03 -14.15
C TRP A 60 31.58 0.33 -15.60
N TYR A 61 30.84 1.26 -16.20
CA TYR A 61 31.02 1.65 -17.60
C TYR A 61 31.88 2.89 -17.73
N PRO A 62 32.52 3.09 -18.90
CA PRO A 62 33.31 4.29 -19.15
C PRO A 62 32.43 5.54 -19.17
N ARG A 63 32.96 6.61 -18.58
CA ARG A 63 32.37 7.94 -18.67
C ARG A 63 33.09 8.71 -19.76
N VAL A 64 32.33 9.30 -20.67
CA VAL A 64 32.83 10.14 -21.77
C VAL A 64 32.28 11.56 -21.57
N ASP A 65 33.20 12.51 -21.38
CA ASP A 65 32.85 13.92 -21.21
C ASP A 65 33.44 14.74 -22.35
N LEU A 66 32.66 15.60 -22.97
CA LEU A 66 33.07 16.63 -23.93
C LEU A 66 32.87 17.99 -23.28
N VAL A 67 33.98 18.77 -23.22
CA VAL A 67 33.94 20.16 -22.77
C VAL A 67 34.33 21.03 -23.96
N ALA A 68 33.50 21.97 -24.37
CA ALA A 68 33.80 22.94 -25.42
C ALA A 68 33.56 24.35 -24.90
N GLY A 69 34.49 25.25 -25.18
CA GLY A 69 34.45 26.62 -24.74
C GLY A 69 34.87 27.61 -25.83
N TYR A 70 34.19 28.73 -25.93
CA TYR A 70 34.63 29.90 -26.69
C TYR A 70 34.48 31.12 -25.81
N GLY A 71 35.53 31.96 -25.82
CA GLY A 71 35.52 33.16 -24.97
C GLY A 71 36.57 34.17 -25.38
N ARG A 72 36.67 35.24 -24.62
CA ARG A 72 37.69 36.28 -24.77
C ARG A 72 38.51 36.34 -23.49
N GLN A 73 39.81 36.15 -23.64
CA GLN A 73 40.78 36.14 -22.54
C GLN A 73 41.81 37.25 -22.72
N LYS A 74 42.08 37.99 -21.64
CA LYS A 74 43.23 38.92 -21.58
C LYS A 74 44.31 38.23 -20.74
N SER A 75 45.45 38.02 -21.38
CA SER A 75 46.63 37.34 -20.77
C SER A 75 47.80 38.30 -20.61
N ASP A 76 48.48 38.16 -19.47
CA ASP A 76 49.72 38.84 -19.16
C ASP A 76 50.64 37.83 -18.45
N ASN A 77 51.39 37.08 -19.22
CA ASN A 77 52.22 35.96 -18.74
C ASN A 77 53.51 35.84 -19.58
N THR A 78 54.30 34.80 -19.35
CA THR A 78 55.58 34.58 -20.08
C THR A 78 55.41 34.40 -21.57
N ASN A 79 54.23 33.96 -22.06
CA ASN A 79 53.94 33.79 -23.49
C ASN A 79 53.66 35.13 -24.17
N THR A 80 53.16 36.13 -23.40
CA THR A 80 52.91 37.50 -23.90
C THR A 80 54.06 38.45 -23.65
N ARG A 81 55.05 38.05 -22.82
CA ARG A 81 56.27 38.79 -22.49
C ARG A 81 57.47 38.05 -23.04
N PHE A 82 57.98 38.46 -24.17
CA PHE A 82 59.15 37.87 -24.79
C PHE A 82 60.17 38.95 -25.22
N THR A 83 61.41 38.55 -25.29
CA THR A 83 62.44 39.42 -25.82
C THR A 83 62.67 39.04 -27.29
N ASN A 84 62.54 39.99 -28.18
CA ASN A 84 62.84 39.83 -29.61
C ASN A 84 64.30 39.56 -29.85
N PRO A 85 64.73 38.97 -31.00
CA PRO A 85 66.10 38.75 -31.35
C PRO A 85 66.94 40.06 -31.47
N ASP A 86 66.30 41.19 -31.62
CA ASP A 86 66.86 42.53 -31.63
C ASP A 86 67.16 43.13 -30.22
N GLY A 87 66.83 42.38 -29.15
CA GLY A 87 66.98 42.79 -27.76
C GLY A 87 65.80 43.63 -27.21
N THR A 88 64.73 43.88 -27.98
CA THR A 88 63.59 44.61 -27.51
C THR A 88 62.65 43.68 -26.72
N SER A 89 62.20 44.12 -25.53
CA SER A 89 61.28 43.36 -24.68
C SER A 89 59.84 43.71 -25.02
N ASN A 90 59.03 42.74 -25.42
CA ASN A 90 57.62 42.86 -25.57
C ASN A 90 56.92 42.64 -24.22
N HIS A 91 56.16 43.62 -23.74
CA HIS A 91 55.41 43.55 -22.48
C HIS A 91 53.92 43.73 -22.75
N ASN A 92 53.44 43.33 -23.92
CA ASN A 92 52.05 43.52 -24.32
C ASN A 92 51.16 42.56 -23.54
N LYS A 93 50.01 43.09 -23.12
CA LYS A 93 48.87 42.29 -22.65
C LYS A 93 48.05 41.90 -23.86
N GLU A 94 48.00 40.61 -24.17
CA GLU A 94 47.24 40.13 -25.30
C GLU A 94 45.79 39.85 -24.92
N THR A 95 44.86 40.28 -25.79
CA THR A 95 43.45 40.00 -25.64
C THR A 95 42.95 39.21 -26.84
N LEU A 96 42.70 37.93 -26.65
CA LEU A 96 42.42 37.01 -27.73
C LEU A 96 41.03 36.34 -27.53
N ASN A 97 40.39 36.02 -28.63
CA ASN A 97 39.29 35.06 -28.60
C ASN A 97 39.88 33.67 -28.60
N TYR A 98 39.54 32.86 -27.60
CA TYR A 98 40.04 31.49 -27.51
C TYR A 98 38.94 30.49 -27.83
N THR A 99 39.30 29.33 -28.33
CA THR A 99 38.47 28.12 -28.42
C THR A 99 39.17 27.00 -27.66
N GLN A 100 38.35 26.19 -27.00
CA GLN A 100 38.80 25.01 -26.28
C GLN A 100 37.85 23.87 -26.56
N SER A 101 38.35 22.68 -26.81
CA SER A 101 37.59 21.46 -26.97
C SER A 101 38.35 20.31 -26.36
N ASP A 102 37.81 19.71 -25.29
CA ASP A 102 38.43 18.59 -24.57
C ASP A 102 37.46 17.41 -24.55
N LEU A 103 37.89 16.27 -25.04
CA LEU A 103 37.17 14.99 -24.95
C LEU A 103 37.97 14.09 -23.98
N ARG A 104 37.28 13.62 -22.94
CA ARG A 104 37.87 12.76 -21.92
C ARG A 104 37.05 11.50 -21.74
N LEU A 105 37.69 10.34 -21.81
CA LEU A 105 37.15 9.05 -21.41
C LEU A 105 37.83 8.62 -20.11
N ARG A 106 37.03 8.28 -19.10
CA ARG A 106 37.50 7.70 -17.86
C ARG A 106 36.81 6.38 -17.62
N GLN A 107 37.58 5.31 -17.43
CA GLN A 107 37.12 3.98 -17.09
C GLN A 107 37.63 3.59 -15.72
N MET A 108 36.74 3.33 -14.79
CA MET A 108 37.07 2.78 -13.48
C MET A 108 37.61 1.36 -13.65
N LEU A 109 38.79 1.08 -13.10
CA LEU A 109 39.38 -0.25 -13.01
C LEU A 109 39.23 -0.86 -11.62
N PHE A 110 39.38 0.00 -10.59
CA PHE A 110 39.15 -0.38 -9.20
C PHE A 110 38.82 0.86 -8.37
N ASP A 111 37.81 0.77 -7.51
CA ASP A 111 37.30 1.88 -6.68
C ASP A 111 37.15 1.52 -5.20
N GLY A 112 37.89 0.52 -4.72
CA GLY A 112 37.77 0.06 -3.35
C GLY A 112 36.45 -0.63 -3.05
N PHE A 113 35.87 -1.33 -4.03
CA PHE A 113 34.55 -2.02 -3.96
C PHE A 113 33.35 -1.07 -3.83
N ASN A 114 33.53 0.24 -4.03
CA ASN A 114 32.44 1.22 -3.92
C ASN A 114 31.27 0.88 -4.84
N THR A 115 31.54 0.76 -6.15
CA THR A 115 30.49 0.46 -7.14
C THR A 115 29.84 -0.89 -6.88
N SER A 116 30.59 -1.92 -6.52
CA SER A 116 30.05 -3.25 -6.21
C SER A 116 29.10 -3.23 -5.02
N ASN A 117 29.52 -2.60 -3.92
CA ASN A 117 28.71 -2.51 -2.71
C ASN A 117 27.52 -1.55 -2.88
N GLU A 118 27.67 -0.49 -3.70
CA GLU A 118 26.54 0.41 -4.04
C GLU A 118 25.49 -0.30 -4.88
N VAL A 119 25.87 -1.17 -5.82
CA VAL A 119 24.92 -2.05 -6.53
C VAL A 119 24.23 -2.98 -5.55
N SER A 120 24.96 -3.65 -4.66
CA SER A 120 24.35 -4.54 -3.65
C SER A 120 23.40 -3.78 -2.71
N ARG A 121 23.75 -2.55 -2.33
CA ARG A 121 22.90 -1.68 -1.52
C ARG A 121 21.61 -1.34 -2.24
N THR A 122 21.69 -0.93 -3.50
CA THR A 122 20.51 -0.56 -4.28
C THR A 122 19.65 -1.78 -4.59
N GLU A 123 20.23 -2.97 -4.82
CA GLU A 123 19.48 -4.24 -4.97
C GLU A 123 18.76 -4.63 -3.66
N ALA A 124 19.36 -4.38 -2.49
CA ALA A 124 18.66 -4.57 -1.20
C ALA A 124 17.49 -3.59 -1.03
N VAL A 125 17.64 -2.32 -1.46
CA VAL A 125 16.55 -1.34 -1.48
C VAL A 125 15.42 -1.79 -2.42
N VAL A 126 15.75 -2.34 -3.59
CA VAL A 126 14.78 -2.90 -4.53
C VAL A 126 13.94 -4.00 -3.86
N ASN A 127 14.58 -4.92 -3.12
CA ASN A 127 13.86 -5.95 -2.38
C ASN A 127 12.98 -5.37 -1.26
N SER A 128 13.47 -4.36 -0.53
CA SER A 128 12.67 -3.63 0.46
C SER A 128 11.41 -3.05 -0.16
N ARG A 129 11.53 -2.35 -1.29
CA ARG A 129 10.39 -1.74 -2.00
C ARG A 129 9.41 -2.78 -2.55
N ALA A 130 9.89 -3.93 -3.02
CA ALA A 130 9.04 -5.04 -3.46
C ALA A 130 8.18 -5.59 -2.31
N TYR A 131 8.81 -5.91 -1.17
CA TYR A 131 8.07 -6.37 0.01
C TYR A 131 7.16 -5.29 0.61
N TYR A 132 7.56 -4.02 0.55
CA TYR A 132 6.69 -2.91 0.95
C TYR A 132 5.45 -2.79 0.04
N THR A 133 5.61 -3.00 -1.28
CA THR A 133 4.48 -3.05 -2.22
C THR A 133 3.54 -4.20 -1.89
N GLN A 134 4.09 -5.37 -1.53
CA GLN A 134 3.29 -6.50 -1.07
C GLN A 134 2.56 -6.21 0.25
N ALA A 135 3.22 -5.55 1.21
CA ALA A 135 2.59 -5.12 2.46
C ALA A 135 1.46 -4.12 2.23
N THR A 136 1.65 -3.16 1.32
CA THR A 136 0.62 -2.20 0.91
C THR A 136 -0.57 -2.92 0.27
N ALA A 137 -0.31 -3.90 -0.60
CA ALA A 137 -1.37 -4.72 -1.21
C ALA A 137 -2.16 -5.51 -0.14
N GLN A 138 -1.50 -6.08 0.88
CA GLN A 138 -2.16 -6.73 2.03
C GLN A 138 -3.07 -5.76 2.79
N SER A 139 -2.59 -4.55 3.06
CA SER A 139 -3.36 -3.52 3.78
C SER A 139 -4.59 -3.07 2.98
N VAL A 140 -4.42 -2.81 1.67
CA VAL A 140 -5.54 -2.43 0.78
C VAL A 140 -6.53 -3.58 0.63
N ALA A 141 -6.06 -4.82 0.50
CA ALA A 141 -6.92 -6.00 0.44
C ALA A 141 -7.76 -6.16 1.72
N LEU A 142 -7.16 -5.98 2.89
CA LEU A 142 -7.90 -6.03 4.16
C LEU A 142 -8.95 -4.93 4.24
N ARG A 143 -8.62 -3.71 3.81
CA ARG A 143 -9.58 -2.58 3.74
C ARG A 143 -10.70 -2.85 2.74
N ALA A 144 -10.39 -3.47 1.59
CA ALA A 144 -11.43 -3.87 0.61
C ALA A 144 -12.39 -4.90 1.19
N ILE A 145 -11.89 -5.88 1.97
CA ILE A 145 -12.71 -6.85 2.68
C ILE A 145 -13.58 -6.17 3.74
N GLU A 146 -13.03 -5.23 4.49
CA GLU A 146 -13.75 -4.48 5.52
C GLU A 146 -14.97 -3.76 4.93
N VAL A 147 -14.75 -2.96 3.86
CA VAL A 147 -15.86 -2.20 3.23
C VAL A 147 -16.85 -3.12 2.53
N TYR A 148 -16.41 -4.25 1.98
CA TYR A 148 -17.28 -5.24 1.38
C TYR A 148 -18.23 -5.88 2.41
N LEU A 149 -17.69 -6.33 3.54
CA LEU A 149 -18.46 -6.92 4.64
C LEU A 149 -19.35 -5.87 5.33
N ASP A 150 -18.89 -4.61 5.40
CA ASP A 150 -19.69 -3.54 5.98
C ASP A 150 -20.96 -3.25 5.14
N VAL A 151 -20.85 -3.19 3.80
CA VAL A 151 -22.03 -3.03 2.93
C VAL A 151 -23.02 -4.19 3.11
N LEU A 152 -22.54 -5.44 3.12
CA LEU A 152 -23.42 -6.60 3.35
C LEU A 152 -24.12 -6.52 4.71
N LYS A 153 -23.38 -6.18 5.77
CA LYS A 153 -23.91 -5.98 7.11
C LYS A 153 -24.99 -4.89 7.14
N ARG A 154 -24.72 -3.72 6.52
CA ARG A 154 -25.66 -2.59 6.50
C ARG A 154 -26.92 -2.90 5.71
N ARG A 155 -26.83 -3.62 4.57
CA ARG A 155 -28.00 -4.10 3.83
C ARG A 155 -28.89 -5.01 4.66
N GLU A 156 -28.30 -5.91 5.44
CA GLU A 156 -29.05 -6.76 6.37
C GLU A 156 -29.70 -5.94 7.50
N LEU A 157 -28.99 -4.96 8.06
CA LEU A 157 -29.53 -4.07 9.10
C LEU A 157 -30.68 -3.21 8.60
N VAL A 158 -30.65 -2.70 7.36
CA VAL A 158 -31.78 -2.00 6.71
C VAL A 158 -32.98 -2.94 6.59
N THR A 159 -32.75 -4.19 6.18
CA THR A 159 -33.81 -5.20 6.09
C THR A 159 -34.45 -5.46 7.46
N LEU A 160 -33.65 -5.58 8.52
CA LEU A 160 -34.16 -5.76 9.89
C LEU A 160 -34.97 -4.54 10.37
N ALA A 161 -34.47 -3.32 10.10
CA ALA A 161 -35.18 -2.09 10.45
C ALA A 161 -36.49 -1.92 9.69
N THR A 162 -36.50 -2.25 8.39
CA THR A 162 -37.73 -2.27 7.57
C THR A 162 -38.76 -3.23 8.13
N ASN A 163 -38.36 -4.47 8.46
CA ASN A 163 -39.25 -5.47 9.04
C ASN A 163 -39.79 -5.02 10.41
N ASN A 164 -38.97 -4.37 11.23
CA ASN A 164 -39.36 -3.81 12.51
C ASN A 164 -40.40 -2.69 12.34
N LEU A 165 -40.16 -1.74 11.42
CA LEU A 165 -41.15 -0.70 11.11
C LEU A 165 -42.47 -1.30 10.63
N GLN A 166 -42.44 -2.29 9.74
CA GLN A 166 -43.65 -2.97 9.26
C GLN A 166 -44.41 -3.67 10.39
N ALA A 167 -43.77 -4.23 11.38
CA ALA A 167 -44.38 -4.81 12.56
C ALA A 167 -45.07 -3.72 13.39
N HIS A 168 -44.40 -2.60 13.68
CA HIS A 168 -45.00 -1.49 14.43
C HIS A 168 -46.13 -0.78 13.69
N LEU A 169 -46.08 -0.67 12.34
CA LEU A 169 -47.21 -0.17 11.53
C LEU A 169 -48.45 -1.03 11.71
N ARG A 170 -48.32 -2.37 11.56
CA ARG A 170 -49.46 -3.30 11.75
C ARG A 170 -50.07 -3.20 13.14
N VAL A 171 -49.25 -3.10 14.19
CA VAL A 171 -49.74 -2.96 15.57
C VAL A 171 -50.45 -1.61 15.76
N ASN A 172 -49.87 -0.51 15.25
CA ASN A 172 -50.45 0.83 15.36
C ASN A 172 -51.80 0.92 14.64
N ASP A 173 -51.96 0.32 13.45
CA ASP A 173 -53.23 0.26 12.71
C ASP A 173 -54.28 -0.51 13.48
N GLN A 174 -53.94 -1.67 14.09
CA GLN A 174 -54.86 -2.46 14.91
C GLN A 174 -55.31 -1.68 16.13
N ILE A 175 -54.42 -0.95 16.80
CA ILE A 175 -54.75 -0.15 17.99
C ILE A 175 -55.60 1.06 17.57
N GLY A 176 -55.28 1.73 16.45
CA GLY A 176 -56.09 2.82 15.89
C GLY A 176 -57.57 2.40 15.66
N LEU A 177 -57.77 1.26 14.99
CA LEU A 177 -59.11 0.71 14.76
C LEU A 177 -59.86 0.35 16.05
N ARG A 178 -59.17 -0.13 17.10
CA ARG A 178 -59.75 -0.40 18.42
C ARG A 178 -60.15 0.90 19.14
N SER A 179 -59.33 1.96 19.07
CA SER A 179 -59.61 3.27 19.65
C SER A 179 -60.81 3.94 18.98
N GLU A 180 -60.86 3.94 17.62
CA GLU A 180 -62.00 4.47 16.85
C GLU A 180 -63.35 3.79 17.19
N ARG A 181 -63.30 2.48 17.49
CA ARG A 181 -64.49 1.70 17.87
C ARG A 181 -64.82 1.83 19.36
N GLY A 182 -64.08 2.63 20.13
CA GLY A 182 -64.30 2.86 21.55
C GLY A 182 -63.94 1.69 22.48
N VAL A 183 -63.21 0.69 21.98
CA VAL A 183 -62.73 -0.48 22.75
C VAL A 183 -61.26 -0.44 23.07
N GLY A 184 -60.53 0.64 22.70
CA GLY A 184 -59.12 0.88 22.97
C GLY A 184 -58.90 2.16 23.79
N SER A 185 -57.76 2.23 24.50
CA SER A 185 -57.34 3.43 25.22
C SER A 185 -56.61 4.39 24.28
N ASN A 186 -56.79 5.70 24.40
CA ASN A 186 -56.01 6.71 23.73
C ASN A 186 -54.50 6.63 24.12
N ALA A 187 -54.20 6.26 25.36
CA ALA A 187 -52.85 6.05 25.84
C ALA A 187 -52.13 4.91 25.07
N ASP A 188 -52.84 3.83 24.73
CA ASP A 188 -52.32 2.72 23.91
C ASP A 188 -52.03 3.19 22.46
N LEU A 189 -52.89 4.03 21.90
CA LEU A 189 -52.68 4.63 20.58
C LEU A 189 -51.46 5.55 20.56
N ASP A 190 -51.33 6.43 21.54
CA ASP A 190 -50.17 7.31 21.68
C ASP A 190 -48.86 6.52 21.84
N GLN A 191 -48.90 5.46 22.67
CA GLN A 191 -47.74 4.56 22.86
C GLN A 191 -47.36 3.83 21.58
N SER A 192 -48.31 3.26 20.85
CA SER A 192 -48.04 2.56 19.58
C SER A 192 -47.54 3.52 18.50
N THR A 193 -48.07 4.76 18.48
CA THR A 193 -47.58 5.84 17.59
C THR A 193 -46.15 6.23 17.90
N ALA A 194 -45.78 6.38 19.19
CA ALA A 194 -44.39 6.68 19.60
C ALA A 194 -43.42 5.55 19.19
N ARG A 195 -43.80 4.27 19.38
CA ARG A 195 -43.02 3.11 18.96
C ARG A 195 -42.85 3.02 17.43
N ARG A 196 -43.90 3.33 16.66
CA ARG A 196 -43.83 3.44 15.21
C ARG A 196 -42.81 4.53 14.78
N ALA A 197 -42.92 5.73 15.37
CA ALA A 197 -42.00 6.83 15.05
C ALA A 197 -40.54 6.49 15.39
N LEU A 198 -40.29 5.76 16.49
CA LEU A 198 -38.97 5.24 16.82
C LEU A 198 -38.47 4.23 15.78
N ALA A 199 -39.30 3.30 15.34
CA ALA A 199 -38.94 2.31 14.31
C ALA A 199 -38.65 2.99 12.94
N GLU A 200 -39.40 4.02 12.59
CA GLU A 200 -39.19 4.83 11.40
C GLU A 200 -37.82 5.58 11.45
N ASN A 201 -37.50 6.18 12.60
CA ASN A 201 -36.20 6.82 12.81
C ASN A 201 -35.06 5.80 12.75
N ASN A 202 -35.25 4.58 13.27
CA ASN A 202 -34.24 3.50 13.18
C ASN A 202 -33.99 3.10 11.72
N LEU A 203 -35.04 3.06 10.88
CA LEU A 203 -34.87 2.79 9.45
C LEU A 203 -34.09 3.90 8.76
N TYR A 204 -34.43 5.18 8.96
CA TYR A 204 -33.67 6.30 8.38
C TYR A 204 -32.20 6.27 8.78
N THR A 205 -31.90 5.95 10.04
CA THR A 205 -30.52 5.79 10.50
C THR A 205 -29.80 4.64 9.77
N ALA A 206 -30.46 3.50 9.61
CA ALA A 206 -29.90 2.35 8.91
C ALA A 206 -29.66 2.63 7.42
N GLU A 207 -30.53 3.40 6.76
CA GLU A 207 -30.39 3.83 5.36
C GLU A 207 -29.22 4.79 5.18
N VAL A 208 -29.04 5.76 6.08
CA VAL A 208 -27.88 6.67 6.08
C VAL A 208 -26.58 5.88 6.28
N ASP A 209 -26.56 4.97 7.26
CA ASP A 209 -25.41 4.11 7.53
C ASP A 209 -25.02 3.25 6.30
N LEU A 210 -26.04 2.77 5.53
CA LEU A 210 -25.79 2.04 4.29
C LEU A 210 -25.20 2.95 3.21
N ALA A 211 -25.74 4.16 3.03
CA ALA A 211 -25.21 5.12 2.05
C ALA A 211 -23.75 5.50 2.35
N ASP A 212 -23.41 5.67 3.62
CA ASP A 212 -22.02 5.93 4.05
C ASP A 212 -21.12 4.72 3.78
N ALA A 213 -21.58 3.50 4.01
CA ALA A 213 -20.84 2.28 3.70
C ALA A 213 -20.62 2.11 2.18
N GLU A 214 -21.61 2.45 1.35
CA GLU A 214 -21.49 2.42 -0.12
C GLU A 214 -20.51 3.48 -0.64
N ALA A 215 -20.46 4.66 -0.03
CA ALA A 215 -19.46 5.68 -0.34
C ALA A 215 -18.04 5.24 0.04
N ASN A 216 -17.88 4.59 1.21
CA ASN A 216 -16.60 4.02 1.63
C ASN A 216 -16.15 2.87 0.70
N PHE A 217 -17.08 2.02 0.27
CA PHE A 217 -16.84 0.96 -0.70
C PHE A 217 -16.30 1.55 -2.02
N PHE A 218 -16.97 2.59 -2.54
CA PHE A 218 -16.52 3.27 -3.75
C PHE A 218 -15.11 3.86 -3.58
N SER A 219 -14.81 4.47 -2.44
CA SER A 219 -13.49 5.07 -2.17
C SER A 219 -12.35 4.04 -2.21
N VAL A 220 -12.59 2.80 -1.77
CA VAL A 220 -11.57 1.76 -1.69
C VAL A 220 -11.49 0.90 -2.95
N ILE A 221 -12.64 0.54 -3.54
CA ILE A 221 -12.73 -0.42 -4.67
C ILE A 221 -12.82 0.30 -6.02
N GLY A 222 -13.23 1.58 -6.03
CA GLY A 222 -13.30 2.41 -7.24
C GLY A 222 -14.61 2.31 -8.02
N ARG A 223 -15.59 1.51 -7.54
CA ARG A 223 -16.95 1.39 -8.13
C ARG A 223 -18.00 1.24 -7.05
N TYR A 224 -19.25 1.58 -7.34
CA TYR A 224 -20.35 1.38 -6.40
C TYR A 224 -20.69 -0.11 -6.25
N PRO A 225 -21.17 -0.55 -5.07
CA PRO A 225 -21.57 -1.93 -4.83
C PRO A 225 -22.95 -2.20 -5.47
N ASP A 226 -22.97 -2.94 -6.59
CA ASP A 226 -24.19 -3.51 -7.14
C ASP A 226 -24.69 -4.68 -6.28
N GLU A 227 -24.98 -5.83 -6.83
CA GLU A 227 -25.23 -7.04 -6.07
C GLU A 227 -23.91 -7.63 -5.57
N LEU A 228 -23.85 -8.00 -4.28
CA LEU A 228 -22.70 -8.60 -3.63
C LEU A 228 -23.01 -10.03 -3.21
N GLU A 229 -22.08 -10.96 -3.46
CA GLU A 229 -22.18 -12.33 -2.98
C GLU A 229 -21.83 -12.44 -1.49
N THR A 230 -22.51 -13.33 -0.78
CA THR A 230 -22.08 -13.68 0.58
C THR A 230 -20.78 -14.48 0.52
N PRO A 231 -19.71 -14.03 1.18
CA PRO A 231 -18.42 -14.72 1.12
C PRO A 231 -18.48 -16.14 1.67
N VAL A 232 -17.66 -17.03 1.09
CA VAL A 232 -17.46 -18.36 1.64
C VAL A 232 -16.62 -18.25 2.92
N THR A 233 -17.04 -18.94 3.97
CA THR A 233 -16.33 -18.90 5.25
C THR A 233 -14.90 -19.46 5.17
N ILE A 234 -13.94 -18.75 5.76
CA ILE A 234 -12.52 -19.12 5.82
C ILE A 234 -12.14 -19.80 7.15
N LYS A 235 -13.11 -20.27 7.93
CA LYS A 235 -12.86 -20.89 9.26
C LYS A 235 -11.86 -22.04 9.21
N GLY A 236 -11.84 -22.82 8.13
CA GLY A 236 -10.92 -23.95 7.93
C GLY A 236 -9.47 -23.56 7.62
N GLU A 237 -9.21 -22.27 7.32
CA GLU A 237 -7.89 -21.77 6.95
C GLU A 237 -7.15 -21.08 8.12
N MET A 238 -7.79 -21.03 9.29
CA MET A 238 -7.20 -20.41 10.48
C MET A 238 -6.16 -21.31 11.13
N PRO A 239 -5.04 -20.74 11.62
CA PRO A 239 -4.05 -21.50 12.38
C PRO A 239 -4.66 -22.09 13.66
N ALA A 240 -4.09 -23.19 14.14
CA ALA A 240 -4.61 -23.91 15.31
C ALA A 240 -4.40 -23.13 16.63
N SER A 241 -3.33 -22.36 16.71
CA SER A 241 -2.99 -21.55 17.88
C SER A 241 -2.41 -20.20 17.54
N LEU A 242 -2.40 -19.27 18.51
CA LEU A 242 -1.71 -17.98 18.38
C LEU A 242 -0.21 -18.16 18.16
N LEU A 243 0.37 -19.24 18.68
CA LEU A 243 1.79 -19.54 18.49
C LEU A 243 2.10 -19.88 17.04
N ASP A 244 1.27 -20.70 16.40
CA ASP A 244 1.40 -21.03 14.98
C ASP A 244 1.24 -19.75 14.12
N ALA A 245 0.24 -18.92 14.44
CA ALA A 245 0.04 -17.65 13.75
C ALA A 245 1.25 -16.71 13.88
N ARG A 246 1.94 -16.70 15.02
CA ARG A 246 3.18 -15.93 15.21
C ARG A 246 4.34 -16.47 14.39
N GLN A 247 4.46 -17.79 14.25
CA GLN A 247 5.49 -18.39 13.39
C GLN A 247 5.27 -18.02 11.93
N ASP A 248 4.03 -18.17 11.45
CA ASP A 248 3.65 -17.77 10.09
C ASP A 248 3.91 -16.28 9.85
N MET A 249 3.60 -15.40 10.81
CA MET A 249 3.89 -13.96 10.73
C MET A 249 5.40 -13.71 10.56
N LEU A 250 6.25 -14.38 11.33
CA LEU A 250 7.72 -14.20 11.23
C LEU A 250 8.26 -14.64 9.87
N GLU A 251 7.68 -15.67 9.26
CA GLU A 251 8.13 -16.24 8.00
C GLU A 251 7.53 -15.51 6.78
N HIS A 252 6.28 -15.08 6.85
CA HIS A 252 5.53 -14.66 5.68
C HIS A 252 5.21 -13.16 5.65
N ASN A 253 5.22 -12.46 6.80
CA ASN A 253 4.79 -11.06 6.81
C ASN A 253 5.69 -10.16 5.94
N PRO A 254 5.15 -9.53 4.87
CA PRO A 254 5.94 -8.78 3.91
C PRO A 254 6.50 -7.47 4.50
N TYR A 255 5.82 -6.85 5.46
CA TYR A 255 6.32 -5.65 6.12
C TYR A 255 7.59 -5.94 6.94
N LEU A 256 7.63 -7.09 7.60
CA LEU A 256 8.81 -7.53 8.35
C LEU A 256 9.98 -7.88 7.40
N LYS A 257 9.69 -8.48 6.24
CA LYS A 257 10.69 -8.75 5.19
C LYS A 257 11.22 -7.46 4.58
N SER A 258 10.36 -6.45 4.36
CA SER A 258 10.78 -5.12 3.91
C SER A 258 11.75 -4.47 4.90
N ALA A 259 11.41 -4.47 6.19
CA ALA A 259 12.27 -3.91 7.23
C ALA A 259 13.61 -4.66 7.36
N GLN A 260 13.63 -5.97 7.14
CA GLN A 260 14.88 -6.74 7.08
C GLN A 260 15.73 -6.37 5.86
N ALA A 261 15.10 -6.17 4.70
CA ALA A 261 15.81 -5.72 3.51
C ALA A 261 16.43 -4.31 3.69
N ASP A 262 15.79 -3.43 4.47
CA ASP A 262 16.36 -2.13 4.84
C ASP A 262 17.58 -2.28 5.76
N VAL A 263 17.62 -3.27 6.65
CA VAL A 263 18.82 -3.61 7.43
C VAL A 263 19.96 -4.04 6.48
N ASN A 264 19.65 -4.95 5.54
CA ASN A 264 20.63 -5.41 4.55
C ASN A 264 21.17 -4.24 3.70
N ALA A 265 20.32 -3.29 3.32
CA ALA A 265 20.74 -2.07 2.61
C ALA A 265 21.67 -1.19 3.47
N ALA A 266 21.38 -1.05 4.78
CA ALA A 266 22.23 -0.30 5.69
C ALA A 266 23.61 -0.98 5.89
N GLU A 267 23.68 -2.30 5.91
CA GLU A 267 24.93 -3.07 5.96
C GLU A 267 25.76 -2.85 4.70
N GLN A 268 25.14 -2.89 3.51
CA GLN A 268 25.84 -2.58 2.26
C GLN A 268 26.31 -1.11 2.21
N GLN A 269 25.53 -0.18 2.77
CA GLN A 269 25.96 1.22 2.91
C GLN A 269 27.21 1.37 3.77
N TYR A 270 27.33 0.58 4.83
CA TYR A 270 28.54 0.54 5.66
C TYR A 270 29.73 -0.02 4.86
N GLU A 271 29.54 -1.04 4.02
CA GLU A 271 30.60 -1.55 3.13
C GLU A 271 31.03 -0.50 2.08
N VAL A 272 30.08 0.28 1.52
CA VAL A 272 30.37 1.43 0.65
C VAL A 272 31.26 2.45 1.39
N ALA A 273 30.98 2.72 2.66
CA ALA A 273 31.75 3.68 3.47
C ALA A 273 33.21 3.23 3.75
N LYS A 274 33.54 1.97 3.50
CA LYS A 274 34.95 1.47 3.57
C LYS A 274 35.74 1.80 2.33
N SER A 275 35.12 2.13 1.20
CA SER A 275 35.82 2.34 -0.08
C SER A 275 36.92 3.43 -0.03
N PRO A 276 36.81 4.56 0.73
CA PRO A 276 37.87 5.56 0.81
C PRO A 276 39.18 5.07 1.48
N PHE A 277 39.13 3.92 2.17
CA PHE A 277 40.33 3.29 2.78
C PHE A 277 41.11 2.43 1.78
N TYR A 278 40.64 2.30 0.56
CA TYR A 278 41.33 1.62 -0.54
C TYR A 278 41.77 2.62 -1.61
N PRO A 279 42.81 2.30 -2.39
CA PRO A 279 43.20 3.11 -3.54
C PRO A 279 42.09 3.00 -4.63
N ARG A 280 42.00 4.06 -5.44
CA ARG A 280 41.19 4.08 -6.67
C ARG A 280 42.13 4.05 -7.89
N LEU A 281 41.78 3.27 -8.89
CA LEU A 281 42.52 3.12 -10.15
C LEU A 281 41.57 3.38 -11.31
N ASP A 282 41.87 4.37 -12.12
CA ASP A 282 41.13 4.74 -13.31
C ASP A 282 42.06 4.68 -14.57
N ALA A 283 41.55 4.14 -15.66
CA ALA A 283 42.15 4.35 -16.98
C ALA A 283 41.63 5.66 -17.56
N VAL A 284 42.47 6.50 -18.07
CA VAL A 284 42.14 7.82 -18.62
C VAL A 284 42.64 7.91 -20.06
N LEU A 285 41.79 8.29 -20.96
CA LEU A 285 42.12 8.70 -22.32
C LEU A 285 41.55 10.10 -22.54
N ALA A 286 42.36 11.05 -22.93
CA ALA A 286 41.92 12.41 -23.18
C ALA A 286 42.59 12.96 -24.45
N THR A 287 41.85 13.79 -25.17
CA THR A 287 42.40 14.58 -26.29
C THR A 287 41.79 15.97 -26.25
N GLY A 288 42.65 16.98 -26.51
CA GLY A 288 42.27 18.38 -26.48
C GLY A 288 42.69 19.10 -27.76
N ALA A 289 41.88 20.07 -28.17
CA ALA A 289 42.19 21.00 -29.23
C ALA A 289 41.87 22.43 -28.75
N ASN A 290 42.94 23.22 -28.60
CA ASN A 290 42.88 24.57 -28.05
C ASN A 290 43.49 25.57 -29.03
N ASN A 291 42.83 26.71 -29.24
CA ASN A 291 43.36 27.81 -30.05
C ASN A 291 43.36 29.10 -29.25
N ASN A 292 44.44 29.91 -29.37
CA ASN A 292 44.64 31.21 -28.73
C ASN A 292 44.50 31.19 -27.18
N THR A 293 44.74 30.05 -26.54
CA THR A 293 44.72 29.96 -25.09
C THR A 293 46.00 30.53 -24.47
N ALA A 294 45.91 31.08 -23.24
CA ALA A 294 47.03 31.63 -22.47
C ALA A 294 47.84 32.74 -23.17
N GLY A 295 47.26 33.49 -24.12
CA GLY A 295 47.89 34.60 -24.78
C GLY A 295 48.80 34.23 -25.95
N GLN A 296 48.76 33.00 -26.43
CA GLN A 296 49.51 32.55 -27.61
C GLN A 296 48.69 32.79 -28.87
N VAL A 297 49.11 33.81 -29.67
CA VAL A 297 48.40 34.21 -30.90
C VAL A 297 48.61 33.16 -32.00
N GLY A 298 47.52 32.66 -32.57
CA GLY A 298 47.54 31.71 -33.68
C GLY A 298 48.14 30.35 -33.35
N HIS A 299 48.21 30.00 -32.06
CA HIS A 299 48.72 28.72 -31.60
C HIS A 299 47.60 27.72 -31.47
N ASP A 300 47.60 26.73 -32.35
CA ASP A 300 46.80 25.52 -32.25
C ASP A 300 47.57 24.50 -31.41
N ASN A 301 47.01 24.14 -30.27
CA ASN A 301 47.56 23.06 -29.44
C ASN A 301 46.63 21.88 -29.47
N ASN A 302 47.09 20.78 -30.07
CA ASN A 302 46.38 19.50 -30.12
C ASN A 302 47.21 18.49 -29.33
N ASP A 303 46.63 17.99 -28.27
CA ASP A 303 47.25 16.99 -27.40
C ASP A 303 46.36 15.80 -27.16
N TRP A 304 46.98 14.67 -26.88
CA TRP A 304 46.31 13.49 -26.40
C TRP A 304 47.13 12.84 -25.30
N GLN A 305 46.42 12.22 -24.35
CA GLN A 305 47.08 11.44 -23.30
C GLN A 305 46.28 10.13 -23.08
N ALA A 306 47.02 9.07 -22.80
CA ALA A 306 46.48 7.79 -22.34
C ALA A 306 47.30 7.32 -21.15
N GLY A 307 46.63 6.92 -20.09
CA GLY A 307 47.34 6.53 -18.86
C GLY A 307 46.41 5.86 -17.84
N VAL A 308 47.02 5.45 -16.76
CA VAL A 308 46.36 4.92 -15.58
C VAL A 308 46.63 5.87 -14.42
N GLU A 309 45.57 6.35 -13.79
CA GLU A 309 45.63 7.26 -12.65
C GLU A 309 45.31 6.46 -11.37
N LEU A 310 46.29 6.43 -10.44
CA LEU A 310 46.12 5.93 -9.09
C LEU A 310 45.85 7.10 -8.15
N SER A 311 44.72 7.10 -7.49
CA SER A 311 44.40 8.05 -6.42
C SER A 311 44.19 7.34 -5.08
N TYR A 312 44.91 7.81 -4.06
CA TYR A 312 44.77 7.29 -2.71
C TYR A 312 44.81 8.45 -1.72
N ASN A 313 43.76 8.50 -0.91
CA ASN A 313 43.63 9.58 0.05
C ASN A 313 44.30 9.19 1.38
N LEU A 314 45.41 9.84 1.69
CA LEU A 314 46.22 9.55 2.88
C LEU A 314 45.57 10.09 4.17
N PHE A 315 44.91 11.23 4.10
CA PHE A 315 44.31 11.86 5.28
C PHE A 315 43.25 12.90 4.91
N ARG A 316 42.06 12.75 5.45
CA ARG A 316 40.91 13.68 5.30
C ARG A 316 40.40 14.23 6.63
N GLY A 317 41.30 14.53 7.57
CA GLY A 317 40.91 15.12 8.85
C GLY A 317 39.99 14.22 9.69
N GLY A 318 40.02 12.90 9.50
CA GLY A 318 39.18 11.94 10.22
C GLY A 318 37.76 11.77 9.69
N SER A 319 37.35 12.46 8.60
CA SER A 319 35.99 12.40 8.06
C SER A 319 35.57 11.00 7.61
N ASP A 320 36.49 10.23 6.99
CA ASP A 320 36.19 8.87 6.53
C ASP A 320 35.89 7.92 7.71
N LYS A 321 36.66 8.04 8.81
CA LYS A 321 36.39 7.29 10.04
C LYS A 321 35.03 7.69 10.67
N ALA A 322 34.75 9.00 10.71
CA ALA A 322 33.45 9.48 11.24
C ALA A 322 32.28 9.01 10.39
N ARG A 323 32.43 8.97 9.05
CA ARG A 323 31.45 8.43 8.12
C ARG A 323 31.18 6.95 8.38
N LEU A 324 32.24 6.14 8.50
CA LEU A 324 32.15 4.72 8.79
C LEU A 324 31.42 4.45 10.11
N GLN A 325 31.72 5.21 11.16
CA GLN A 325 31.03 5.11 12.45
C GLN A 325 29.56 5.54 12.34
N SER A 326 29.27 6.60 11.59
CA SER A 326 27.89 7.03 11.32
C SER A 326 27.08 5.92 10.66
N ASP A 327 27.65 5.27 9.64
CA ASP A 327 26.94 4.21 8.91
C ASP A 327 26.82 2.92 9.77
N ALA A 328 27.74 2.63 10.68
CA ALA A 328 27.57 1.58 11.70
C ALA A 328 26.36 1.86 12.64
N HIS A 329 26.17 3.11 13.05
CA HIS A 329 24.99 3.48 13.84
C HIS A 329 23.68 3.40 13.04
N LYS A 330 23.70 3.61 11.70
CA LYS A 330 22.53 3.42 10.84
C LYS A 330 22.10 1.96 10.73
N ILE A 331 23.05 1.01 10.78
CA ILE A 331 22.70 -0.43 10.88
C ILE A 331 21.90 -0.68 12.16
N ASN A 332 22.39 -0.21 13.30
CA ASN A 332 21.68 -0.37 14.57
C ASN A 332 20.29 0.32 14.53
N GLN A 333 20.20 1.50 13.94
CA GLN A 333 18.93 2.20 13.73
C GLN A 333 17.95 1.36 12.89
N ALA A 334 18.41 0.78 11.78
CA ALA A 334 17.58 -0.08 10.93
C ALA A 334 17.11 -1.35 11.67
N MET A 335 18.01 -1.98 12.46
CA MET A 335 17.66 -3.11 13.31
C MET A 335 16.59 -2.75 14.36
N ASP A 336 16.70 -1.57 15.00
CA ASP A 336 15.72 -1.12 15.98
C ASP A 336 14.37 -0.80 15.33
N ILE A 337 14.36 -0.24 14.12
CA ILE A 337 13.11 -0.03 13.34
C ILE A 337 12.45 -1.37 13.02
N ARG A 338 13.22 -2.38 12.54
CA ARG A 338 12.72 -3.74 12.30
C ARG A 338 12.15 -4.37 13.58
N ASN A 339 12.86 -4.25 14.70
CA ASN A 339 12.43 -4.82 15.97
C ASN A 339 11.17 -4.13 16.51
N ASN A 340 11.02 -2.81 16.27
CA ASN A 340 9.79 -2.08 16.59
C ASN A 340 8.63 -2.55 15.71
N ALA A 341 8.86 -2.72 14.40
CA ALA A 341 7.86 -3.28 13.48
C ALA A 341 7.37 -4.65 13.96
N LEU A 342 8.28 -5.52 14.39
CA LEU A 342 7.93 -6.83 14.96
C LEU A 342 7.03 -6.70 16.19
N ARG A 343 7.31 -5.76 17.10
CA ARG A 343 6.48 -5.56 18.30
C ARG A 343 5.07 -5.13 17.93
N THR A 344 4.94 -4.17 17.02
CA THR A 344 3.63 -3.69 16.54
C THR A 344 2.85 -4.81 15.86
N LEU A 345 3.48 -5.56 14.95
CA LEU A 345 2.85 -6.69 14.26
C LEU A 345 2.38 -7.78 15.25
N ASN A 346 3.19 -8.09 16.27
CA ASN A 346 2.81 -9.07 17.29
C ASN A 346 1.64 -8.58 18.15
N GLU A 347 1.58 -7.29 18.47
CA GLU A 347 0.43 -6.69 19.15
C GLU A 347 -0.83 -6.76 18.29
N ASP A 348 -0.76 -6.33 17.03
CA ASP A 348 -1.88 -6.34 16.08
C ASP A 348 -2.41 -7.77 15.86
N LEU A 349 -1.50 -8.75 15.75
CA LEU A 349 -1.87 -10.16 15.65
C LEU A 349 -2.58 -10.64 16.92
N ALA A 350 -2.08 -10.31 18.11
CA ALA A 350 -2.70 -10.71 19.37
C ALA A 350 -4.09 -10.06 19.53
N LEU A 351 -4.25 -8.77 19.17
CA LEU A 351 -5.53 -8.08 19.22
C LEU A 351 -6.54 -8.69 18.24
N SER A 352 -6.13 -8.98 17.00
CA SER A 352 -7.01 -9.62 16.00
C SER A 352 -7.39 -11.05 16.40
N TRP A 353 -6.46 -11.81 16.98
CA TRP A 353 -6.72 -13.15 17.53
C TRP A 353 -7.73 -13.12 18.67
N ASN A 354 -7.59 -12.19 19.60
CA ASN A 354 -8.52 -12.02 20.71
C ASN A 354 -9.91 -11.61 20.20
N ALA A 355 -9.98 -10.69 19.23
CA ALA A 355 -11.25 -10.28 18.61
C ALA A 355 -11.95 -11.48 17.94
N MET A 356 -11.22 -12.28 17.15
CA MET A 356 -11.73 -13.50 16.51
C MET A 356 -12.23 -14.51 17.54
N THR A 357 -11.43 -14.78 18.57
CA THR A 357 -11.78 -15.76 19.61
C THR A 357 -13.02 -15.35 20.41
N ASN A 358 -13.12 -14.06 20.74
CA ASN A 358 -14.29 -13.52 21.46
C ASN A 358 -15.54 -13.52 20.58
N ALA A 359 -15.46 -13.08 19.33
CA ALA A 359 -16.60 -13.11 18.41
C ALA A 359 -17.09 -14.54 18.19
N ARG A 360 -16.17 -15.50 17.99
CA ARG A 360 -16.50 -16.95 17.86
C ARG A 360 -17.26 -17.51 19.07
N LYS A 361 -16.98 -17.04 20.29
CA LYS A 361 -17.70 -17.42 21.51
C LYS A 361 -19.08 -16.71 21.59
N GLN A 362 -19.18 -15.47 21.12
CA GLN A 362 -20.41 -14.69 21.20
C GLN A 362 -21.43 -15.07 20.13
N THR A 363 -21.01 -15.50 18.93
CA THR A 363 -21.88 -15.81 17.81
C THR A 363 -22.98 -16.83 18.15
N PRO A 364 -22.70 -18.01 18.78
CA PRO A 364 -23.73 -18.98 19.12
C PRO A 364 -24.71 -18.43 20.17
N THR A 365 -24.25 -17.69 21.16
CA THR A 365 -25.10 -17.09 22.20
C THR A 365 -26.01 -15.99 21.63
N ALA A 366 -25.44 -15.13 20.74
CA ALA A 366 -26.22 -14.10 20.06
C ALA A 366 -27.29 -14.71 19.13
N ARG A 367 -26.96 -15.83 18.46
CA ARG A 367 -27.93 -16.58 17.66
C ARG A 367 -29.06 -17.16 18.52
N GLU A 368 -28.70 -17.82 19.64
CA GLU A 368 -29.70 -18.38 20.58
C GLU A 368 -30.65 -17.28 21.11
N TYR A 369 -30.11 -16.10 21.42
CA TYR A 369 -30.88 -14.96 21.84
C TYR A 369 -31.86 -14.50 20.74
N ALA A 370 -31.40 -14.37 19.48
CA ALA A 370 -32.26 -14.00 18.35
C ALA A 370 -33.38 -15.06 18.08
N ASP A 371 -33.00 -16.35 18.07
CA ASP A 371 -33.94 -17.46 17.84
C ASP A 371 -35.00 -17.55 18.97
N THR A 372 -34.57 -17.27 20.22
CA THR A 372 -35.50 -17.31 21.37
C THR A 372 -36.41 -16.09 21.38
N SER A 373 -35.90 -14.89 21.12
CA SER A 373 -36.69 -13.67 20.99
C SER A 373 -37.75 -13.80 19.88
N THR A 374 -37.38 -14.47 18.77
CA THR A 374 -38.35 -14.78 17.69
C THR A 374 -39.53 -15.61 18.19
N ARG A 375 -39.28 -16.66 18.98
CA ARG A 375 -40.34 -17.51 19.56
C ARG A 375 -41.19 -16.75 20.60
N VAL A 376 -40.53 -15.97 21.47
CA VAL A 376 -41.24 -15.16 22.49
C VAL A 376 -42.19 -14.15 21.83
N ARG A 377 -41.67 -13.43 20.83
CA ARG A 377 -42.49 -12.45 20.10
C ARG A 377 -43.68 -13.10 19.41
N ALA A 378 -43.51 -14.26 18.75
CA ALA A 378 -44.64 -15.00 18.14
C ALA A 378 -45.71 -15.39 19.17
N ALA A 379 -45.28 -15.96 20.30
CA ALA A 379 -46.19 -16.33 21.39
C ALA A 379 -46.90 -15.08 21.99
N TYR A 380 -46.25 -13.97 22.15
CA TYR A 380 -46.85 -12.75 22.67
C TYR A 380 -47.84 -12.13 21.68
N GLN A 381 -47.59 -12.20 20.39
CA GLN A 381 -48.52 -11.76 19.37
C GLN A 381 -49.81 -12.57 19.42
N ASP A 382 -49.75 -13.92 19.53
CA ASP A 382 -50.90 -14.81 19.63
C ASP A 382 -51.70 -14.51 20.91
N GLN A 383 -51.02 -14.41 22.07
CA GLN A 383 -51.66 -14.10 23.35
C GLN A 383 -52.29 -12.70 23.39
N PHE A 384 -51.68 -11.69 22.75
CA PHE A 384 -52.26 -10.36 22.60
C PHE A 384 -53.57 -10.41 21.75
N GLY A 385 -53.57 -11.19 20.66
CA GLY A 385 -54.75 -11.44 19.83
C GLY A 385 -55.93 -12.03 20.63
N LEU A 386 -55.64 -12.89 21.63
CA LEU A 386 -56.61 -13.52 22.54
C LEU A 386 -56.96 -12.64 23.77
N GLY A 387 -56.38 -11.47 23.90
CA GLY A 387 -56.58 -10.57 25.06
C GLY A 387 -55.89 -11.03 26.36
N GLN A 388 -54.94 -11.97 26.27
CA GLN A 388 -54.19 -12.52 27.43
C GLN A 388 -52.87 -11.79 27.72
N ARG A 389 -52.47 -10.82 26.88
CA ARG A 389 -51.25 -10.01 27.02
C ARG A 389 -51.56 -8.54 26.77
N THR A 390 -50.77 -7.69 27.38
CA THR A 390 -50.87 -6.23 27.19
C THR A 390 -50.21 -5.78 25.88
N LEU A 391 -50.59 -4.61 25.36
CA LEU A 391 -49.93 -3.97 24.22
C LEU A 391 -48.46 -3.73 24.53
N LEU A 392 -48.14 -3.32 25.74
CA LEU A 392 -46.76 -3.03 26.16
C LEU A 392 -45.87 -4.27 26.00
N ASP A 393 -46.34 -5.45 26.47
CA ASP A 393 -45.59 -6.70 26.33
C ASP A 393 -45.31 -7.04 24.86
N LEU A 394 -46.28 -6.81 23.96
CA LEU A 394 -46.10 -7.05 22.53
C LEU A 394 -45.08 -6.08 21.92
N LEU A 395 -45.22 -4.77 22.19
CA LEU A 395 -44.30 -3.75 21.68
C LEU A 395 -42.86 -3.94 22.18
N ASP A 396 -42.69 -4.33 23.44
CA ASP A 396 -41.40 -4.63 24.02
C ASP A 396 -40.78 -5.90 23.39
N SER A 397 -41.56 -6.93 23.13
CA SER A 397 -41.10 -8.14 22.45
C SER A 397 -40.65 -7.89 20.99
N GLU A 398 -41.30 -6.97 20.27
CA GLU A 398 -40.93 -6.57 18.92
C GLU A 398 -39.56 -5.82 18.94
N ASN A 399 -39.37 -4.92 19.91
CA ASN A 399 -38.13 -4.20 20.09
C ASN A 399 -36.96 -5.13 20.51
N GLU A 400 -37.25 -6.08 21.40
CA GLU A 400 -36.29 -7.09 21.86
C GLU A 400 -35.84 -7.98 20.68
N LEU A 401 -36.76 -8.43 19.84
CA LEU A 401 -36.46 -9.21 18.64
C LEU A 401 -35.58 -8.41 17.66
N TYR A 402 -35.93 -7.15 17.41
CA TYR A 402 -35.09 -6.28 16.56
C TYR A 402 -33.66 -6.14 17.09
N ASN A 403 -33.49 -5.86 18.38
CA ASN A 403 -32.19 -5.72 19.02
C ASN A 403 -31.41 -7.04 19.02
N ALA A 404 -32.06 -8.17 19.24
CA ALA A 404 -31.45 -9.50 19.22
C ALA A 404 -30.90 -9.85 17.83
N ASN A 405 -31.71 -9.64 16.78
CA ASN A 405 -31.26 -9.86 15.39
C ASN A 405 -30.14 -8.92 14.99
N ARG A 406 -30.24 -7.63 15.33
CA ARG A 406 -29.17 -6.65 15.08
C ARG A 406 -27.87 -7.11 15.74
N ARG A 407 -27.92 -7.52 17.00
CA ARG A 407 -26.73 -8.00 17.74
C ARG A 407 -26.12 -9.24 17.11
N TYR A 408 -26.94 -10.20 16.67
CA TYR A 408 -26.47 -11.39 15.99
C TYR A 408 -25.78 -11.06 14.67
N THR A 409 -26.37 -10.18 13.85
CA THR A 409 -25.77 -9.70 12.60
C THR A 409 -24.43 -9.02 12.85
N GLU A 410 -24.35 -8.09 13.80
CA GLU A 410 -23.10 -7.38 14.14
C GLU A 410 -21.99 -8.33 14.59
N VAL A 411 -22.28 -9.29 15.48
CA VAL A 411 -21.28 -10.23 15.99
C VAL A 411 -20.80 -11.19 14.90
N ARG A 412 -21.70 -11.66 14.04
CA ARG A 412 -21.38 -12.55 12.92
C ARG A 412 -20.39 -11.88 11.94
N TYR A 413 -20.65 -10.66 11.50
CA TYR A 413 -19.73 -9.93 10.63
C TYR A 413 -18.41 -9.54 11.33
N THR A 414 -18.44 -9.29 12.63
CA THR A 414 -17.23 -9.09 13.44
C THR A 414 -16.37 -10.35 13.51
N GLU A 415 -16.99 -11.54 13.69
CA GLU A 415 -16.27 -12.83 13.64
C GLU A 415 -15.58 -13.00 12.29
N GLU A 416 -16.33 -12.78 11.21
CA GLU A 416 -15.83 -12.96 9.85
C GLU A 416 -14.68 -12.00 9.52
N PHE A 417 -14.82 -10.71 9.76
CA PHE A 417 -13.77 -9.74 9.53
C PHE A 417 -12.51 -10.00 10.39
N SER A 418 -12.70 -10.42 11.64
CA SER A 418 -11.57 -10.73 12.53
C SER A 418 -10.70 -11.87 12.01
N MET A 419 -11.26 -12.84 11.30
CA MET A 419 -10.49 -13.92 10.65
C MET A 419 -9.59 -13.36 9.53
N TYR A 420 -10.11 -12.47 8.69
CA TYR A 420 -9.31 -11.81 7.65
C TYR A 420 -8.20 -10.94 8.24
N ARG A 421 -8.45 -10.27 9.36
CA ARG A 421 -7.42 -9.51 10.08
C ARG A 421 -6.28 -10.40 10.59
N VAL A 422 -6.57 -11.59 11.10
CA VAL A 422 -5.55 -12.56 11.50
C VAL A 422 -4.69 -12.96 10.29
N LEU A 423 -5.30 -13.32 9.17
CA LEU A 423 -4.59 -13.68 7.93
C LEU A 423 -3.72 -12.53 7.40
N ALA A 424 -4.23 -11.30 7.45
CA ALA A 424 -3.48 -10.12 7.03
C ALA A 424 -2.24 -9.89 7.91
N ASN A 425 -2.38 -10.01 9.23
CA ASN A 425 -1.27 -9.84 10.17
C ASN A 425 -0.23 -10.96 10.05
N MET A 426 -0.64 -12.17 9.66
CA MET A 426 0.28 -13.26 9.31
C MET A 426 1.00 -13.02 7.98
N GLY A 427 0.46 -12.18 7.09
CA GLY A 427 0.99 -11.97 5.73
C GLY A 427 0.41 -12.94 4.69
N GLU A 428 -0.59 -13.73 5.05
CA GLU A 428 -1.14 -14.82 4.24
C GLU A 428 -2.49 -14.46 3.54
N LEU A 429 -3.04 -13.26 3.77
CA LEU A 429 -4.35 -12.88 3.26
C LEU A 429 -4.46 -13.00 1.73
N LEU A 430 -3.49 -12.45 1.00
CA LEU A 430 -3.50 -12.45 -0.47
C LEU A 430 -3.39 -13.88 -1.04
N ASN A 431 -2.52 -14.71 -0.45
CA ASN A 431 -2.34 -16.11 -0.84
C ASN A 431 -3.62 -16.91 -0.63
N LYS A 432 -4.24 -16.79 0.55
CA LYS A 432 -5.49 -17.51 0.89
C LYS A 432 -6.67 -17.05 0.06
N GLN A 433 -6.73 -15.77 -0.30
CA GLN A 433 -7.76 -15.22 -1.19
C GLN A 433 -7.43 -15.40 -2.68
N ARG A 434 -6.29 -16.02 -3.03
CA ARG A 434 -5.81 -16.24 -4.41
C ARG A 434 -5.74 -14.95 -5.23
N ILE A 435 -5.33 -13.86 -4.60
CA ILE A 435 -5.17 -12.56 -5.23
C ILE A 435 -3.84 -12.50 -5.97
N SER A 436 -3.88 -12.09 -7.22
CA SER A 436 -2.69 -11.88 -8.03
C SER A 436 -1.97 -10.61 -7.61
N LEU A 437 -0.69 -10.73 -7.28
CA LEU A 437 0.17 -9.60 -6.95
C LEU A 437 0.69 -8.92 -8.22
N PRO A 438 0.86 -7.59 -8.22
CA PRO A 438 1.55 -6.91 -9.30
C PRO A 438 3.02 -7.37 -9.40
N PRO A 439 3.63 -7.38 -10.60
CA PRO A 439 5.01 -7.84 -10.78
C PRO A 439 6.03 -7.10 -9.90
N GLU A 440 5.79 -5.84 -9.60
CA GLU A 440 6.64 -5.00 -8.77
C GLU A 440 6.63 -5.41 -7.28
N ALA A 441 5.66 -6.19 -6.85
CA ALA A 441 5.61 -6.77 -5.50
C ALA A 441 6.48 -8.03 -5.36
N ILE A 442 7.07 -8.53 -6.48
CA ILE A 442 7.93 -9.71 -6.44
C ILE A 442 9.37 -9.27 -6.17
N ALA A 443 9.94 -9.74 -5.06
CA ALA A 443 11.35 -9.47 -4.72
C ALA A 443 12.29 -10.24 -5.66
N GLN A 444 13.46 -9.67 -5.95
CA GLN A 444 14.48 -10.30 -6.80
C GLN A 444 15.20 -11.44 -6.05
N SER A 445 15.28 -11.35 -4.74
CA SER A 445 15.81 -12.40 -3.86
C SER A 445 14.94 -12.58 -2.63
N GLU A 446 14.90 -13.80 -2.11
CA GLU A 446 14.19 -14.08 -0.86
C GLU A 446 14.94 -13.46 0.32
N VAL A 447 14.21 -12.69 1.13
CA VAL A 447 14.70 -12.11 2.37
C VAL A 447 14.05 -12.84 3.54
N LYS A 448 14.86 -13.44 4.40
CA LYS A 448 14.41 -14.07 5.65
C LYS A 448 14.58 -13.09 6.79
N SER A 449 13.54 -12.91 7.58
CA SER A 449 13.60 -12.06 8.76
C SER A 449 14.48 -12.72 9.84
N GLU A 450 15.43 -11.98 10.36
CA GLU A 450 16.25 -12.37 11.52
C GLU A 450 15.64 -11.91 12.86
N ALA A 451 14.48 -11.30 12.81
CA ALA A 451 13.78 -10.82 14.00
C ALA A 451 13.29 -12.00 14.86
N ARG A 452 13.42 -11.88 16.18
CA ARG A 452 13.01 -12.91 17.16
C ARG A 452 12.13 -12.29 18.22
N LEU A 453 11.04 -12.98 18.55
CA LEU A 453 10.22 -12.65 19.71
C LEU A 453 10.88 -13.21 20.98
N PRO A 454 10.90 -12.46 22.10
CA PRO A 454 11.55 -12.89 23.34
C PRO A 454 11.01 -14.21 23.90
N ASP A 455 9.72 -14.49 23.69
CA ASP A 455 8.99 -15.63 24.24
C ASP A 455 9.07 -16.90 23.36
N MET A 456 9.77 -16.85 22.22
CA MET A 456 9.91 -17.96 21.27
C MET A 456 11.32 -18.57 21.30
N ARG A 457 11.94 -18.64 22.48
CA ARG A 457 13.24 -19.30 22.71
C ARG A 457 13.10 -20.79 22.84
#